data_6191c387ba7caa2903b6bd46e8c03a5f
#
_entry.id   6191c387ba7caa2903b6bd46e8c03a5f
#
_cell.length_a   1.000
_cell.length_b   1.000
_cell.length_c   1.000
_cell.angle_alpha   90.00
_cell.angle_beta   90.00
_cell.angle_gamma   90.00
#
_symmetry.space_group_name_H-M   'P 1'
#
loop_
_entity.id
_entity.type
_entity.pdbx_description
1 polymer ?
#
loop_
_entity_poly.entity_id
_entity_poly.type
_entity_poly.pdbx_seq_one_letter_code
_entity_poly.pdbx_strand_id
1 'polypeptide(L)'
;MHIAESDRPVAFYSLDVIISVGYRVNSKRGTQFRIWATRTLKDHLVRGYTLNERRLRERGLAEAEQAVQLLARTLTRHELVDDPGRGVLDVVSRYAKTWLLLGAYDERRLESPRHRRRARAALDAARAYQAIATLKARLMDQGQATALFGREREDRLRAILGAIEQTFDRQPLYPSIEECAAHLLYFIIKDHPFTDGNKRIASFLFILYLRENRFLTDARGELKINDNALVALALLTAESAPGNKELMIRLIMHLLAEEGGDAARRAAG
;
A
#
# COMPACT_ATOMS: atom_id res chain seq x y z
N MET A 1 22.23 3.85 27.95
CA MET A 1 22.12 3.71 26.48
C MET A 1 23.36 4.34 25.90
N HIS A 2 24.23 3.55 25.25
CA HIS A 2 25.42 4.06 24.58
C HIS A 2 25.05 4.41 23.13
N ILE A 3 25.45 5.60 22.68
CA ILE A 3 25.41 5.93 21.25
C ILE A 3 26.65 5.28 20.64
N ALA A 4 26.50 4.45 19.59
CA ALA A 4 27.61 3.88 18.87
C ALA A 4 28.57 5.01 18.44
N GLU A 5 29.84 4.91 18.86
CA GLU A 5 30.95 5.86 18.66
C GLU A 5 31.26 6.85 19.80
N SER A 6 30.70 6.75 20.99
CA SER A 6 31.10 7.60 22.10
C SER A 6 31.26 6.83 23.41
N ASP A 7 32.47 6.81 23.98
CA ASP A 7 32.78 6.24 25.30
C ASP A 7 32.32 7.12 26.48
N ARG A 8 31.64 8.23 26.21
CA ARG A 8 31.18 9.16 27.26
C ARG A 8 29.71 8.93 27.57
N PRO A 9 29.30 8.89 28.85
CA PRO A 9 27.90 8.80 29.24
C PRO A 9 27.13 10.02 28.73
N VAL A 10 25.99 9.78 28.05
CA VAL A 10 25.11 10.83 27.56
C VAL A 10 24.09 11.16 28.62
N ALA A 11 24.03 12.44 29.03
CA ALA A 11 23.01 12.92 29.95
C ALA A 11 21.68 13.13 29.21
N PHE A 12 20.58 12.65 29.80
CA PHE A 12 19.23 12.87 29.33
C PHE A 12 18.60 14.01 30.12
N TYR A 13 17.95 14.93 29.41
CA TYR A 13 17.25 16.07 30.01
C TYR A 13 15.76 16.00 29.67
N SER A 14 14.90 16.46 30.58
CA SER A 14 13.47 16.57 30.30
C SER A 14 13.22 17.63 29.21
N LEU A 15 12.10 17.51 28.49
CA LEU A 15 11.71 18.48 27.47
C LEU A 15 11.58 19.90 28.05
N ASP A 16 11.09 20.04 29.28
CA ASP A 16 10.95 21.31 29.97
C ASP A 16 12.29 22.01 30.21
N VAL A 17 13.32 21.25 30.58
CA VAL A 17 14.69 21.77 30.73
C VAL A 17 15.23 22.21 29.38
N ILE A 18 15.02 21.43 28.31
CA ILE A 18 15.47 21.79 26.96
C ILE A 18 14.80 23.09 26.48
N ILE A 19 13.49 23.22 26.70
CA ILE A 19 12.74 24.43 26.34
C ILE A 19 13.26 25.62 27.15
N SER A 20 13.39 25.51 28.45
CA SER A 20 13.84 26.58 29.35
C SER A 20 15.25 27.06 29.02
N VAL A 21 16.18 26.14 28.76
CA VAL A 21 17.56 26.44 28.37
C VAL A 21 17.59 27.05 26.95
N GLY A 22 16.82 26.51 26.01
CA GLY A 22 16.77 26.99 24.63
C GLY A 22 16.33 28.45 24.51
N TYR A 23 15.48 28.95 25.43
CA TYR A 23 15.08 30.34 25.48
C TYR A 23 16.10 31.28 26.16
N ARG A 24 16.96 30.78 27.04
CA ARG A 24 17.93 31.57 27.81
C ARG A 24 19.32 31.64 27.20
N VAL A 25 19.70 30.59 26.41
CA VAL A 25 21.06 30.55 25.88
C VAL A 25 21.23 31.44 24.66
N ASN A 26 22.21 32.34 24.75
CA ASN A 26 22.57 33.22 23.64
C ASN A 26 23.61 32.53 22.73
N SER A 27 23.15 31.64 21.86
CA SER A 27 23.97 30.90 20.87
C SER A 27 23.22 30.79 19.54
N LYS A 28 23.97 30.51 18.46
CA LYS A 28 23.35 30.25 17.15
C LYS A 28 22.29 29.12 17.21
N ARG A 29 22.57 28.04 17.95
CA ARG A 29 21.63 26.96 18.17
C ARG A 29 20.41 27.37 18.99
N GLY A 30 20.59 28.14 20.04
CA GLY A 30 19.51 28.73 20.84
C GLY A 30 18.61 29.64 20.00
N THR A 31 19.19 30.44 19.11
CA THR A 31 18.43 31.30 18.18
C THR A 31 17.63 30.45 17.18
N GLN A 32 18.21 29.41 16.58
CA GLN A 32 17.51 28.49 15.69
C GLN A 32 16.37 27.74 16.41
N PHE A 33 16.59 27.32 17.65
CA PHE A 33 15.56 26.70 18.48
C PHE A 33 14.39 27.68 18.74
N ARG A 34 14.66 28.95 19.11
CA ARG A 34 13.59 29.96 19.34
C ARG A 34 12.79 30.23 18.07
N ILE A 35 13.45 30.37 16.92
CA ILE A 35 12.78 30.56 15.63
C ILE A 35 11.86 29.38 15.34
N TRP A 36 12.36 28.14 15.47
CA TRP A 36 11.58 26.92 15.28
C TRP A 36 10.40 26.83 16.25
N ALA A 37 10.64 27.03 17.55
CA ALA A 37 9.60 26.95 18.58
C ALA A 37 8.51 28.01 18.39
N THR A 38 8.90 29.28 18.09
CA THR A 38 7.94 30.35 17.81
C THR A 38 7.11 30.06 16.57
N ARG A 39 7.72 29.52 15.50
CA ARG A 39 7.00 29.16 14.29
C ARG A 39 6.01 28.01 14.56
N THR A 40 6.45 26.98 15.25
CA THR A 40 5.63 25.82 15.62
C THR A 40 4.45 26.22 16.49
N LEU A 41 4.68 27.10 17.51
CA LEU A 41 3.63 27.60 18.37
C LEU A 41 2.65 28.51 17.60
N LYS A 42 3.15 29.40 16.73
CA LYS A 42 2.31 30.22 15.87
C LYS A 42 1.44 29.40 14.96
N ASP A 43 2.01 28.39 14.30
CA ASP A 43 1.25 27.47 13.44
C ASP A 43 0.18 26.73 14.25
N HIS A 44 0.49 26.31 15.48
CA HIS A 44 -0.47 25.66 16.37
C HIS A 44 -1.61 26.59 16.78
N LEU A 45 -1.29 27.83 17.18
CA LEU A 45 -2.30 28.80 17.61
C LEU A 45 -3.19 29.31 16.47
N VAL A 46 -2.63 29.47 15.26
CA VAL A 46 -3.38 29.97 14.10
C VAL A 46 -4.20 28.86 13.42
N ARG A 47 -3.63 27.65 13.31
CA ARG A 47 -4.26 26.52 12.59
C ARG A 47 -4.96 25.52 13.51
N GLY A 48 -4.78 25.63 14.84
CA GLY A 48 -5.29 24.68 15.81
C GLY A 48 -4.51 23.37 15.90
N TYR A 49 -3.49 23.18 15.07
CA TYR A 49 -2.64 21.96 15.07
C TYR A 49 -1.25 22.23 14.51
N THR A 50 -0.30 21.35 14.83
CA THR A 50 1.04 21.29 14.23
C THR A 50 1.33 19.88 13.76
N LEU A 51 1.82 19.75 12.52
CA LEU A 51 2.22 18.48 11.92
C LEU A 51 3.75 18.38 11.88
N ASN A 52 4.28 17.29 12.39
CA ASN A 52 5.67 16.93 12.18
C ASN A 52 5.78 16.11 10.88
N GLU A 53 5.92 16.80 9.74
CA GLU A 53 5.98 16.19 8.42
C GLU A 53 7.10 15.14 8.29
N ARG A 54 8.25 15.38 8.95
CA ARG A 54 9.36 14.42 8.95
C ARG A 54 8.96 13.13 9.64
N ARG A 55 8.33 13.21 10.82
CA ARG A 55 7.90 12.04 11.59
C ARG A 55 6.74 11.30 10.90
N LEU A 56 5.84 12.03 10.22
CA LEU A 56 4.81 11.45 9.37
C LEU A 56 5.42 10.65 8.21
N ARG A 57 6.46 11.20 7.58
CA ARG A 57 7.19 10.50 6.51
C ARG A 57 7.92 9.25 7.00
N GLU A 58 8.53 9.32 8.19
CA GLU A 58 9.29 8.21 8.79
C GLU A 58 8.40 7.05 9.27
N ARG A 59 7.12 7.33 9.60
CA ARG A 59 6.21 6.35 10.21
C ARG A 59 5.29 5.62 9.24
N GLY A 60 5.21 6.05 8.00
CA GLY A 60 4.47 5.38 6.93
C GLY A 60 2.99 5.76 6.82
N LEU A 61 2.33 5.17 5.82
CA LEU A 61 0.98 5.51 5.39
C LEU A 61 -0.08 5.31 6.49
N ALA A 62 0.00 4.22 7.25
CA ALA A 62 -1.00 3.87 8.27
C ALA A 62 -1.05 4.89 9.43
N GLU A 63 0.12 5.39 9.88
CA GLU A 63 0.16 6.40 10.94
C GLU A 63 -0.26 7.79 10.45
N ALA A 64 0.03 8.12 9.19
CA ALA A 64 -0.45 9.35 8.56
C ALA A 64 -1.98 9.36 8.45
N GLU A 65 -2.57 8.23 8.06
CA GLU A 65 -4.02 8.05 8.03
C GLU A 65 -4.65 8.20 9.42
N GLN A 66 -4.09 7.55 10.45
CA GLN A 66 -4.54 7.70 11.83
C GLN A 66 -4.46 9.15 12.32
N ALA A 67 -3.41 9.88 11.96
CA ALA A 67 -3.27 11.30 12.30
C ALA A 67 -4.36 12.15 11.65
N VAL A 68 -4.67 11.93 10.37
CA VAL A 68 -5.75 12.62 9.65
C VAL A 68 -7.12 12.31 10.29
N GLN A 69 -7.39 11.05 10.60
CA GLN A 69 -8.64 10.65 11.26
C GLN A 69 -8.78 11.24 12.67
N LEU A 70 -7.68 11.28 13.44
CA LEU A 70 -7.68 11.90 14.77
C LEU A 70 -7.97 13.40 14.69
N LEU A 71 -7.32 14.09 13.75
CA LEU A 71 -7.57 15.52 13.49
C LEU A 71 -9.02 15.79 13.12
N ALA A 72 -9.57 15.03 12.17
CA ALA A 72 -10.95 15.19 11.75
C ALA A 72 -11.92 14.99 12.92
N ARG A 73 -11.76 13.94 13.74
CA ARG A 73 -12.59 13.68 14.93
C ARG A 73 -12.46 14.82 15.95
N THR A 74 -11.25 15.34 16.17
CA THR A 74 -11.01 16.42 17.14
C THR A 74 -11.69 17.71 16.69
N LEU A 75 -11.52 18.09 15.43
CA LEU A 75 -12.14 19.28 14.85
C LEU A 75 -13.66 19.21 14.87
N THR A 76 -14.23 18.04 14.55
CA THR A 76 -15.69 17.82 14.61
C THR A 76 -16.22 17.82 16.04
N ARG A 77 -15.52 17.17 16.97
CA ARG A 77 -15.96 17.07 18.39
C ARG A 77 -15.97 18.41 19.12
N HIS A 78 -15.05 19.29 18.78
CA HIS A 78 -14.92 20.61 19.41
C HIS A 78 -15.59 21.73 18.62
N GLU A 79 -16.42 21.40 17.62
CA GLU A 79 -17.15 22.36 16.79
C GLU A 79 -16.27 23.46 16.17
N LEU A 80 -15.01 23.12 15.88
CA LEU A 80 -14.00 24.05 15.34
C LEU A 80 -14.16 24.28 13.83
N VAL A 81 -15.17 23.64 13.20
CA VAL A 81 -15.47 23.76 11.77
C VAL A 81 -16.97 23.94 11.58
N ASP A 82 -17.34 24.76 10.61
CA ASP A 82 -18.70 24.95 10.15
C ASP A 82 -19.22 23.73 9.35
N ASP A 83 -20.50 23.73 8.96
CA ASP A 83 -21.10 22.62 8.23
C ASP A 83 -20.44 22.31 6.87
N PRO A 84 -20.06 23.31 6.03
CA PRO A 84 -19.25 23.08 4.86
C PRO A 84 -17.89 22.44 5.17
N GLY A 85 -17.24 22.91 6.24
CA GLY A 85 -15.98 22.37 6.73
C GLY A 85 -16.08 20.92 7.20
N ARG A 86 -17.18 20.53 7.84
CA ARG A 86 -17.47 19.13 8.23
C ARG A 86 -17.56 18.23 7.02
N GLY A 87 -18.26 18.68 5.96
CA GLY A 87 -18.33 17.93 4.69
C GLY A 87 -16.96 17.70 4.07
N VAL A 88 -16.10 18.71 4.05
CA VAL A 88 -14.70 18.59 3.56
C VAL A 88 -13.91 17.62 4.44
N LEU A 89 -14.02 17.71 5.77
CA LEU A 89 -13.32 16.81 6.69
C LEU A 89 -13.77 15.35 6.52
N ASP A 90 -15.03 15.10 6.29
CA ASP A 90 -15.54 13.74 6.03
C ASP A 90 -14.92 13.16 4.75
N VAL A 91 -14.86 13.95 3.66
CA VAL A 91 -14.18 13.54 2.42
C VAL A 91 -12.69 13.30 2.67
N VAL A 92 -11.99 14.23 3.34
CA VAL A 92 -10.56 14.07 3.64
C VAL A 92 -10.30 12.82 4.47
N SER A 93 -11.10 12.57 5.50
CA SER A 93 -10.94 11.39 6.37
C SER A 93 -11.23 10.10 5.63
N ARG A 94 -12.26 10.07 4.79
CA ARG A 94 -12.68 8.88 4.02
C ARG A 94 -11.66 8.48 2.97
N TYR A 95 -11.04 9.45 2.31
CA TYR A 95 -10.09 9.22 1.22
C TYR A 95 -8.63 9.44 1.60
N ALA A 96 -8.33 9.70 2.88
CA ALA A 96 -6.98 9.99 3.36
C ALA A 96 -5.96 8.92 2.94
N LYS A 97 -6.30 7.64 3.09
CA LYS A 97 -5.45 6.51 2.67
C LYS A 97 -5.13 6.56 1.17
N THR A 98 -6.14 6.79 0.34
CA THR A 98 -5.99 6.86 -1.11
C THR A 98 -5.04 7.99 -1.51
N TRP A 99 -5.19 9.18 -0.93
CA TRP A 99 -4.33 10.33 -1.26
C TRP A 99 -2.90 10.14 -0.77
N LEU A 100 -2.70 9.55 0.43
CA LEU A 100 -1.38 9.22 0.94
C LEU A 100 -0.69 8.17 0.07
N LEU A 101 -1.44 7.16 -0.39
CA LEU A 101 -0.94 6.13 -1.30
C LEU A 101 -0.52 6.73 -2.65
N LEU A 102 -1.36 7.62 -3.22
CA LEU A 102 -1.05 8.32 -4.46
C LEU A 102 0.19 9.21 -4.29
N GLY A 103 0.28 9.99 -3.21
CA GLY A 103 1.45 10.82 -2.94
C GLY A 103 2.74 10.01 -2.80
N ALA A 104 2.69 8.87 -2.10
CA ALA A 104 3.84 7.98 -1.98
C ALA A 104 4.23 7.32 -3.31
N TYR A 105 3.24 7.02 -4.17
CA TYR A 105 3.47 6.51 -5.52
C TYR A 105 4.16 7.57 -6.39
N ASP A 106 3.64 8.79 -6.44
CA ASP A 106 4.18 9.90 -7.24
C ASP A 106 5.62 10.25 -6.85
N GLU A 107 5.91 10.21 -5.55
CA GLU A 107 7.26 10.46 -5.01
C GLU A 107 8.18 9.24 -5.06
N ARG A 108 7.73 8.12 -5.62
CA ARG A 108 8.46 6.83 -5.69
C ARG A 108 8.94 6.30 -4.33
N ARG A 109 8.23 6.66 -3.24
CA ARG A 109 8.57 6.30 -1.85
C ARG A 109 7.67 5.20 -1.29
N LEU A 110 6.88 4.54 -2.14
CA LEU A 110 5.99 3.48 -1.73
C LEU A 110 6.79 2.27 -1.24
N GLU A 111 6.73 1.99 0.07
CA GLU A 111 7.34 0.81 0.68
C GLU A 111 6.37 -0.39 0.62
N SER A 112 6.89 -1.59 0.86
CA SER A 112 6.02 -2.78 0.97
C SER A 112 5.11 -2.69 2.19
N PRO A 113 3.84 -3.16 2.12
CA PRO A 113 2.94 -3.18 3.27
C PRO A 113 3.56 -3.96 4.44
N ARG A 114 3.40 -3.46 5.66
CA ARG A 114 3.96 -4.10 6.87
C ARG A 114 3.25 -5.42 7.21
N HIS A 115 1.93 -5.46 7.05
CA HIS A 115 1.12 -6.64 7.31
C HIS A 115 0.88 -7.39 5.99
N ARG A 116 1.46 -8.57 5.89
CA ARG A 116 1.36 -9.45 4.73
C ARG A 116 0.95 -10.84 5.18
N ARG A 117 0.12 -11.51 4.39
CA ARG A 117 -0.36 -12.83 4.73
C ARG A 117 0.45 -13.89 3.97
N ARG A 118 0.97 -14.87 4.69
CA ARG A 118 1.73 -15.97 4.06
C ARG A 118 0.89 -16.71 3.02
N ALA A 119 1.44 -16.93 1.84
CA ALA A 119 0.83 -17.74 0.80
C ALA A 119 0.65 -19.18 1.27
N ARG A 120 -0.53 -19.76 1.00
CA ARG A 120 -0.90 -21.13 1.41
C ARG A 120 -1.09 -22.06 0.25
N ALA A 121 -1.55 -21.55 -0.88
CA ALA A 121 -1.82 -22.28 -2.09
C ALA A 121 -1.08 -21.67 -3.26
N ALA A 122 -0.34 -22.48 -3.99
CA ALA A 122 0.20 -22.12 -5.29
C ALA A 122 -0.90 -22.24 -6.37
N LEU A 123 -0.78 -21.47 -7.44
CA LEU A 123 -1.64 -21.65 -8.60
C LEU A 123 -1.03 -22.73 -9.50
N ASP A 124 -1.52 -23.96 -9.37
CA ASP A 124 -1.09 -25.06 -10.23
C ASP A 124 -1.32 -24.75 -11.71
N ALA A 125 -0.32 -25.08 -12.55
CA ALA A 125 -0.34 -24.80 -13.98
C ALA A 125 -1.51 -25.47 -14.68
N ALA A 126 -1.81 -26.75 -14.38
CA ALA A 126 -2.93 -27.48 -14.99
C ALA A 126 -4.26 -26.78 -14.70
N ARG A 127 -4.44 -26.33 -13.46
CA ARG A 127 -5.62 -25.58 -13.05
C ARG A 127 -5.71 -24.21 -13.70
N ALA A 128 -4.59 -23.51 -13.86
CA ALA A 128 -4.56 -22.24 -14.58
C ALA A 128 -4.97 -22.41 -16.05
N TYR A 129 -4.44 -23.43 -16.75
CA TYR A 129 -4.83 -23.72 -18.12
C TYR A 129 -6.30 -24.10 -18.25
N GLN A 130 -6.83 -24.93 -17.36
CA GLN A 130 -8.24 -25.31 -17.36
C GLN A 130 -9.13 -24.07 -17.14
N ALA A 131 -8.76 -23.19 -16.22
CA ALA A 131 -9.50 -21.96 -15.94
C ALA A 131 -9.49 -21.01 -17.16
N ILE A 132 -8.34 -20.87 -17.84
CA ILE A 132 -8.21 -20.06 -19.07
C ILE A 132 -9.07 -20.67 -20.19
N ALA A 133 -9.08 -21.99 -20.35
CA ALA A 133 -9.91 -22.66 -21.37
C ALA A 133 -11.40 -22.41 -21.11
N THR A 134 -11.83 -22.49 -19.85
CA THR A 134 -13.22 -22.20 -19.45
C THR A 134 -13.57 -20.73 -19.72
N LEU A 135 -12.69 -19.80 -19.37
CA LEU A 135 -12.89 -18.36 -19.67
C LEU A 135 -13.00 -18.11 -21.16
N LYS A 136 -12.10 -18.71 -21.96
CA LYS A 136 -12.10 -18.61 -23.43
C LYS A 136 -13.42 -19.08 -24.00
N ALA A 137 -13.87 -20.28 -23.64
CA ALA A 137 -15.12 -20.86 -24.14
C ALA A 137 -16.30 -19.93 -23.85
N ARG A 138 -16.40 -19.40 -22.63
CA ARG A 138 -17.45 -18.45 -22.24
C ARG A 138 -17.41 -17.14 -23.03
N LEU A 139 -16.22 -16.56 -23.21
CA LEU A 139 -16.06 -15.32 -23.97
C LEU A 139 -16.32 -15.51 -25.46
N MET A 140 -15.97 -16.67 -26.03
CA MET A 140 -16.29 -16.98 -27.42
C MET A 140 -17.79 -17.16 -27.64
N ASP A 141 -18.48 -17.83 -26.74
CA ASP A 141 -19.95 -17.97 -26.77
C ASP A 141 -20.66 -16.61 -26.72
N GLN A 142 -20.09 -15.65 -26.00
CA GLN A 142 -20.59 -14.27 -25.93
C GLN A 142 -20.11 -13.37 -27.10
N GLY A 143 -19.34 -13.88 -28.05
CA GLY A 143 -18.76 -13.10 -29.14
C GLY A 143 -17.68 -12.10 -28.70
N GLN A 144 -17.14 -12.23 -27.47
CA GLN A 144 -16.18 -11.32 -26.88
C GLN A 144 -14.72 -11.77 -27.01
N ALA A 145 -14.46 -12.96 -27.57
CA ALA A 145 -13.14 -13.48 -27.85
C ALA A 145 -13.09 -14.28 -29.15
N THR A 146 -11.89 -14.33 -29.72
CA THR A 146 -11.59 -15.13 -30.93
C THR A 146 -10.81 -16.40 -30.56
N ALA A 147 -10.53 -17.25 -31.54
CA ALA A 147 -9.68 -18.44 -31.37
C ALA A 147 -8.26 -18.09 -30.87
N LEU A 148 -7.79 -16.85 -31.08
CA LEU A 148 -6.48 -16.37 -30.65
C LEU A 148 -6.40 -16.05 -29.15
N PHE A 149 -7.57 -15.86 -28.49
CA PHE A 149 -7.61 -15.60 -27.05
C PHE A 149 -7.01 -16.77 -26.26
N GLY A 150 -6.04 -16.47 -25.40
CA GLY A 150 -5.37 -17.48 -24.59
C GLY A 150 -4.53 -18.50 -25.37
N ARG A 151 -4.22 -18.20 -26.66
CA ARG A 151 -3.24 -18.99 -27.40
C ARG A 151 -1.84 -18.64 -26.90
N GLU A 152 -1.25 -19.59 -26.19
CA GLU A 152 0.04 -19.40 -25.54
C GLU A 152 1.20 -19.39 -26.53
N ARG A 153 2.28 -18.70 -26.17
CA ARG A 153 3.58 -18.63 -26.84
C ARG A 153 4.60 -19.38 -25.98
N GLU A 154 5.11 -20.50 -26.45
CA GLU A 154 6.32 -21.17 -25.90
C GLU A 154 6.28 -21.48 -24.39
N ASP A 155 5.24 -22.08 -23.86
CA ASP A 155 5.11 -22.46 -22.43
C ASP A 155 5.43 -21.32 -21.41
N ARG A 156 5.22 -20.08 -21.80
CA ARG A 156 5.57 -18.88 -21.00
C ARG A 156 4.74 -18.76 -19.74
N LEU A 157 3.48 -19.18 -19.76
CA LEU A 157 2.66 -19.16 -18.54
C LEU A 157 3.26 -20.07 -17.47
N ARG A 158 3.68 -21.28 -17.86
CA ARG A 158 4.33 -22.22 -16.93
C ARG A 158 5.62 -21.63 -16.36
N ALA A 159 6.42 -20.94 -17.17
CA ALA A 159 7.62 -20.26 -16.72
C ALA A 159 7.29 -19.12 -15.71
N ILE A 160 6.25 -18.33 -15.96
CA ILE A 160 5.78 -17.28 -15.04
C ILE A 160 5.33 -17.90 -13.71
N LEU A 161 4.49 -18.95 -13.73
CA LEU A 161 4.02 -19.63 -12.53
C LEU A 161 5.20 -20.21 -11.73
N GLY A 162 6.16 -20.87 -12.42
CA GLY A 162 7.38 -21.38 -11.78
C GLY A 162 8.25 -20.27 -11.18
N ALA A 163 8.34 -19.10 -11.82
CA ALA A 163 9.08 -17.96 -11.28
C ALA A 163 8.44 -17.41 -9.99
N ILE A 164 7.12 -17.45 -9.86
CA ILE A 164 6.41 -17.02 -8.65
C ILE A 164 6.64 -17.99 -7.49
N GLU A 165 6.77 -19.29 -7.79
CA GLU A 165 6.99 -20.36 -6.81
C GLU A 165 8.47 -20.60 -6.47
N GLN A 166 9.37 -19.83 -7.08
CA GLN A 166 10.81 -19.97 -6.82
C GLN A 166 11.15 -19.83 -5.34
N THR A 167 12.10 -20.68 -4.93
CA THR A 167 12.71 -20.60 -3.59
C THR A 167 14.20 -20.27 -3.71
N PHE A 168 14.70 -19.47 -2.80
CA PHE A 168 16.11 -19.23 -2.59
C PHE A 168 16.47 -19.66 -1.16
N ASP A 169 17.48 -20.49 -0.99
CA ASP A 169 17.85 -21.06 0.31
C ASP A 169 16.64 -21.64 1.10
N ARG A 170 15.80 -22.42 0.42
CA ARG A 170 14.54 -23.01 0.95
C ARG A 170 13.49 -22.00 1.40
N GLN A 171 13.66 -20.71 1.15
CA GLN A 171 12.66 -19.70 1.42
C GLN A 171 11.97 -19.27 0.12
N PRO A 172 10.65 -19.11 0.11
CA PRO A 172 9.96 -18.57 -1.05
C PRO A 172 10.50 -17.19 -1.41
N LEU A 173 10.75 -16.93 -2.69
CA LEU A 173 11.15 -15.62 -3.19
C LEU A 173 10.05 -14.59 -2.94
N TYR A 174 8.80 -14.99 -3.04
CA TYR A 174 7.61 -14.19 -2.75
C TYR A 174 6.80 -14.87 -1.63
N PRO A 175 7.08 -14.54 -0.35
CA PRO A 175 6.50 -15.27 0.78
C PRO A 175 5.04 -14.96 1.08
N SER A 176 4.48 -13.87 0.54
CA SER A 176 3.11 -13.42 0.84
C SER A 176 2.15 -13.58 -0.33
N ILE A 177 0.85 -13.67 0.01
CA ILE A 177 -0.24 -13.72 -1.00
C ILE A 177 -0.20 -12.47 -1.86
N GLU A 178 0.01 -11.31 -1.23
CA GLU A 178 0.06 -10.01 -1.88
C GLU A 178 1.19 -9.94 -2.90
N GLU A 179 2.39 -10.44 -2.55
CA GLU A 179 3.55 -10.48 -3.45
C GLU A 179 3.32 -11.43 -4.62
N CYS A 180 2.88 -12.65 -4.36
CA CYS A 180 2.58 -13.62 -5.42
C CYS A 180 1.50 -13.10 -6.38
N ALA A 181 0.40 -12.56 -5.85
CA ALA A 181 -0.69 -12.01 -6.67
C ALA A 181 -0.21 -10.82 -7.51
N ALA A 182 0.55 -9.90 -6.92
CA ALA A 182 1.08 -8.73 -7.61
C ALA A 182 2.03 -9.12 -8.75
N HIS A 183 2.95 -10.08 -8.51
CA HIS A 183 3.86 -10.57 -9.54
C HIS A 183 3.12 -11.36 -10.63
N LEU A 184 2.09 -12.14 -10.29
CA LEU A 184 1.27 -12.87 -11.26
C LEU A 184 0.60 -11.90 -12.25
N LEU A 185 -0.07 -10.87 -11.73
CA LEU A 185 -0.70 -9.84 -12.56
C LEU A 185 0.33 -9.12 -13.43
N TYR A 186 1.45 -8.70 -12.83
CA TYR A 186 2.49 -7.94 -13.50
C TYR A 186 3.14 -8.74 -14.63
N PHE A 187 3.61 -9.96 -14.36
CA PHE A 187 4.33 -10.77 -15.35
C PHE A 187 3.45 -11.14 -16.53
N ILE A 188 2.20 -11.60 -16.32
CA ILE A 188 1.32 -11.96 -17.43
C ILE A 188 1.02 -10.74 -18.31
N ILE A 189 0.87 -9.55 -17.71
CA ILE A 189 0.62 -8.32 -18.49
C ILE A 189 1.88 -7.87 -19.24
N LYS A 190 3.07 -7.95 -18.63
CA LYS A 190 4.30 -7.44 -19.23
C LYS A 190 4.97 -8.40 -20.18
N ASP A 191 5.02 -9.69 -19.85
CA ASP A 191 5.74 -10.70 -20.63
C ASP A 191 4.91 -11.22 -21.81
N HIS A 192 3.62 -10.86 -21.87
CA HIS A 192 2.71 -11.21 -22.95
C HIS A 192 2.77 -12.71 -23.34
N PRO A 193 2.50 -13.67 -22.41
CA PRO A 193 2.57 -15.08 -22.71
C PRO A 193 1.56 -15.54 -23.76
N PHE A 194 0.50 -14.78 -24.00
CA PHE A 194 -0.54 -15.13 -24.95
C PHE A 194 -0.54 -14.20 -26.18
N THR A 195 -1.05 -14.72 -27.29
CA THR A 195 -1.23 -13.96 -28.53
C THR A 195 -2.30 -12.87 -28.36
N ASP A 196 -3.39 -13.18 -27.63
CA ASP A 196 -4.45 -12.24 -27.27
C ASP A 196 -4.97 -12.54 -25.87
N GLY A 197 -5.53 -11.51 -25.23
CA GLY A 197 -6.21 -11.63 -23.95
C GLY A 197 -5.32 -11.46 -22.71
N ASN A 198 -4.04 -11.06 -22.82
CA ASN A 198 -3.10 -11.02 -21.69
C ASN A 198 -3.64 -10.25 -20.48
N LYS A 199 -4.22 -9.05 -20.66
CA LYS A 199 -4.79 -8.28 -19.54
C LYS A 199 -5.97 -8.99 -18.88
N ARG A 200 -6.90 -9.55 -19.71
CA ARG A 200 -8.09 -10.27 -19.22
C ARG A 200 -7.71 -11.56 -18.47
N ILE A 201 -6.76 -12.31 -19.02
CA ILE A 201 -6.27 -13.57 -18.41
C ILE A 201 -5.48 -13.23 -17.13
N ALA A 202 -4.62 -12.23 -17.13
CA ALA A 202 -3.88 -11.80 -15.96
C ALA A 202 -4.83 -11.40 -14.81
N SER A 203 -5.84 -10.58 -15.09
CA SER A 203 -6.87 -10.19 -14.13
C SER A 203 -7.67 -11.38 -13.60
N PHE A 204 -8.03 -12.30 -14.49
CA PHE A 204 -8.77 -13.50 -14.12
C PHE A 204 -7.95 -14.43 -13.22
N LEU A 205 -6.69 -14.71 -13.58
CA LEU A 205 -5.81 -15.57 -12.78
C LEU A 205 -5.44 -14.90 -11.45
N PHE A 206 -5.30 -13.59 -11.42
CA PHE A 206 -5.11 -12.82 -10.19
C PHE A 206 -6.29 -13.02 -9.22
N ILE A 207 -7.52 -12.87 -9.67
CA ILE A 207 -8.72 -13.11 -8.86
C ILE A 207 -8.82 -14.57 -8.44
N LEU A 208 -8.52 -15.51 -9.34
CA LEU A 208 -8.52 -16.94 -9.04
C LEU A 208 -7.52 -17.28 -7.93
N TYR A 209 -6.30 -16.76 -8.02
CA TYR A 209 -5.26 -16.94 -7.01
C TYR A 209 -5.68 -16.38 -5.63
N LEU A 210 -6.24 -15.16 -5.58
CA LEU A 210 -6.75 -14.58 -4.34
C LEU A 210 -7.87 -15.43 -3.73
N ARG A 211 -8.79 -15.93 -4.56
CA ARG A 211 -9.89 -16.82 -4.12
C ARG A 211 -9.39 -18.13 -3.54
N GLU A 212 -8.40 -18.77 -4.18
CA GLU A 212 -7.82 -20.02 -3.70
C GLU A 212 -7.09 -19.87 -2.37
N ASN A 213 -6.48 -18.70 -2.16
CA ASN A 213 -5.85 -18.36 -0.90
C ASN A 213 -6.84 -17.80 0.15
N ARG A 214 -8.16 -17.75 -0.14
CA ARG A 214 -9.19 -17.15 0.73
C ARG A 214 -8.84 -15.72 1.12
N PHE A 215 -8.37 -14.96 0.15
CA PHE A 215 -7.86 -13.60 0.35
C PHE A 215 -8.57 -12.55 -0.53
N LEU A 216 -9.58 -12.96 -1.29
CA LEU A 216 -10.34 -12.08 -2.19
C LEU A 216 -11.21 -11.08 -1.42
N THR A 217 -11.70 -11.46 -0.24
CA THR A 217 -12.54 -10.62 0.61
C THR A 217 -11.81 -10.24 1.90
N ASP A 218 -12.22 -9.13 2.50
CA ASP A 218 -11.80 -8.70 3.82
C ASP A 218 -12.58 -9.44 4.94
N ALA A 219 -12.35 -9.06 6.20
CA ALA A 219 -13.01 -9.64 7.37
C ALA A 219 -14.53 -9.35 7.43
N ARG A 220 -15.02 -8.35 6.67
CA ARG A 220 -16.44 -7.99 6.55
C ARG A 220 -17.12 -8.71 5.39
N GLY A 221 -16.37 -9.48 4.59
CA GLY A 221 -16.87 -10.14 3.39
C GLY A 221 -16.90 -9.23 2.16
N GLU A 222 -16.36 -8.00 2.23
CA GLU A 222 -16.28 -7.09 1.10
C GLU A 222 -15.08 -7.43 0.21
N LEU A 223 -15.23 -7.24 -1.11
CA LEU A 223 -14.14 -7.44 -2.06
C LEU A 223 -13.00 -6.46 -1.79
N LYS A 224 -11.78 -6.96 -1.60
CA LYS A 224 -10.57 -6.13 -1.44
C LYS A 224 -10.24 -5.31 -2.69
N ILE A 225 -10.65 -5.81 -3.84
CA ILE A 225 -10.51 -5.14 -5.13
C ILE A 225 -11.82 -5.28 -5.90
N ASN A 226 -12.44 -4.17 -6.26
CA ASN A 226 -13.61 -4.15 -7.10
C ASN A 226 -13.24 -4.16 -8.59
N ASP A 227 -14.24 -4.35 -9.46
CA ASP A 227 -14.04 -4.46 -10.90
C ASP A 227 -13.34 -3.24 -11.50
N ASN A 228 -13.71 -2.03 -11.09
CA ASN A 228 -13.11 -0.80 -11.61
C ASN A 228 -11.63 -0.67 -11.20
N ALA A 229 -11.30 -1.02 -9.96
CA ALA A 229 -9.92 -1.02 -9.47
C ALA A 229 -9.08 -2.07 -10.21
N LEU A 230 -9.65 -3.26 -10.47
CA LEU A 230 -8.96 -4.31 -11.23
C LEU A 230 -8.66 -3.89 -12.68
N VAL A 231 -9.62 -3.26 -13.35
CA VAL A 231 -9.43 -2.71 -14.70
C VAL A 231 -8.35 -1.63 -14.68
N ALA A 232 -8.43 -0.68 -13.74
CA ALA A 232 -7.44 0.39 -13.61
C ALA A 232 -6.03 -0.17 -13.38
N LEU A 233 -5.87 -1.17 -12.49
CA LEU A 233 -4.59 -1.83 -12.24
C LEU A 233 -4.03 -2.52 -13.48
N ALA A 234 -4.87 -3.25 -14.23
CA ALA A 234 -4.44 -3.94 -15.43
C ALA A 234 -3.95 -2.95 -16.50
N LEU A 235 -4.65 -1.82 -16.67
CA LEU A 235 -4.27 -0.77 -17.62
C LEU A 235 -3.00 -0.05 -17.13
N LEU A 236 -2.93 0.37 -15.89
CA LEU A 236 -1.77 1.04 -15.31
C LEU A 236 -0.51 0.15 -15.38
N THR A 237 -0.66 -1.14 -15.09
CA THR A 237 0.43 -2.11 -15.23
C THR A 237 0.90 -2.19 -16.68
N ALA A 238 -0.02 -2.26 -17.65
CA ALA A 238 0.32 -2.35 -19.06
C ALA A 238 1.10 -1.12 -19.53
N GLU A 239 0.70 0.08 -19.12
CA GLU A 239 1.32 1.35 -19.52
C GLU A 239 2.61 1.67 -18.72
N SER A 240 2.83 1.04 -17.57
CA SER A 240 3.99 1.33 -16.72
C SER A 240 5.32 1.06 -17.44
N ALA A 241 6.31 1.93 -17.24
CA ALA A 241 7.66 1.69 -17.73
C ALA A 241 8.34 0.52 -17.00
N PRO A 242 9.22 -0.28 -17.65
CA PRO A 242 9.91 -1.41 -17.00
C PRO A 242 10.65 -1.02 -15.70
N GLY A 243 11.23 0.18 -15.65
CA GLY A 243 11.90 0.71 -14.45
C GLY A 243 10.98 0.98 -13.26
N ASN A 244 9.66 0.92 -13.45
CA ASN A 244 8.67 1.11 -12.40
C ASN A 244 8.09 -0.22 -11.86
N LYS A 245 8.70 -1.37 -12.20
CA LYS A 245 8.23 -2.70 -11.78
C LYS A 245 7.96 -2.76 -10.27
N GLU A 246 8.97 -2.45 -9.47
CA GLU A 246 8.87 -2.54 -8.01
C GLU A 246 7.80 -1.60 -7.43
N LEU A 247 7.65 -0.41 -8.01
CA LEU A 247 6.63 0.54 -7.63
C LEU A 247 5.22 0.00 -7.91
N MET A 248 5.01 -0.61 -9.08
CA MET A 248 3.75 -1.24 -9.47
C MET A 248 3.41 -2.44 -8.56
N ILE A 249 4.39 -3.30 -8.29
CA ILE A 249 4.22 -4.43 -7.38
C ILE A 249 3.75 -3.94 -6.00
N ARG A 250 4.43 -2.94 -5.43
CA ARG A 250 4.07 -2.38 -4.11
C ARG A 250 2.70 -1.72 -4.12
N LEU A 251 2.32 -1.03 -5.20
CA LEU A 251 0.98 -0.45 -5.34
C LEU A 251 -0.11 -1.55 -5.29
N ILE A 252 0.06 -2.63 -6.06
CA ILE A 252 -0.87 -3.77 -6.05
C ILE A 252 -0.96 -4.39 -4.66
N MET A 253 0.20 -4.60 -4.00
CA MET A 253 0.25 -5.13 -2.64
C MET A 253 -0.50 -4.26 -1.64
N HIS A 254 -0.38 -2.92 -1.73
CA HIS A 254 -1.10 -2.00 -0.84
C HIS A 254 -2.61 -2.04 -1.04
N LEU A 255 -3.08 -2.23 -2.26
CA LEU A 255 -4.51 -2.37 -2.54
C LEU A 255 -5.10 -3.69 -2.02
N LEU A 256 -4.27 -4.72 -1.86
CA LEU A 256 -4.65 -6.01 -1.29
C LEU A 256 -4.47 -6.08 0.23
N ALA A 257 -3.57 -5.26 0.81
CA ALA A 257 -3.24 -5.31 2.23
C ALA A 257 -4.46 -5.01 3.09
N GLU A 258 -4.66 -5.82 4.13
CA GLU A 258 -5.68 -5.57 5.14
C GLU A 258 -5.32 -4.30 5.93
N GLU A 259 -6.30 -3.45 6.16
CA GLU A 259 -6.18 -2.38 7.14
C GLU A 259 -5.91 -3.01 8.49
N GLY A 260 -4.80 -2.61 9.09
CA GLY A 260 -4.20 -3.28 10.24
C GLY A 260 -5.22 -3.76 11.28
N GLY A 261 -5.21 -5.05 11.53
CA GLY A 261 -6.06 -5.75 12.49
C GLY A 261 -5.85 -5.40 13.98
N ASP A 262 -5.25 -4.25 14.29
CA ASP A 262 -5.07 -3.78 15.67
C ASP A 262 -6.33 -3.15 16.27
N ALA A 263 -7.26 -2.65 15.44
CA ALA A 263 -8.53 -2.12 15.93
C ALA A 263 -9.50 -3.24 16.39
N ALA A 264 -9.46 -4.40 15.74
CA ALA A 264 -10.31 -5.54 16.08
C ALA A 264 -9.83 -6.30 17.32
N ARG A 265 -8.51 -6.31 17.61
CA ARG A 265 -7.96 -6.96 18.82
C ARG A 265 -8.12 -6.12 20.08
N ARG A 266 -8.24 -4.80 19.99
CA ARG A 266 -8.50 -3.91 21.14
C ARG A 266 -9.97 -3.79 21.52
N ALA A 267 -10.89 -4.24 20.65
CA ALA A 267 -12.34 -4.26 20.95
C ALA A 267 -12.81 -5.62 21.53
N ALA A 268 -11.94 -6.63 21.57
CA ALA A 268 -12.23 -7.98 22.07
C ALA A 268 -11.40 -8.39 23.29
N GLY A 269 -10.72 -7.42 23.95
CA GLY A 269 -9.94 -7.64 25.19
C GLY A 269 -10.47 -6.77 26.36
#